data_ff19ccb2e5d0efa4f0cf3a49595e9bcb
#
_entry.id   ff19ccb2e5d0efa4f0cf3a49595e9bcb
#
_cell.length_a   1.000
_cell.length_b   1.000
_cell.length_c   1.000
_cell.angle_alpha   90.00
_cell.angle_beta   90.00
_cell.angle_gamma   90.00
#
_symmetry.space_group_name_H-M   'P 1'
#
loop_
_entity.id
_entity.type
_entity.pdbx_description
1 polymer ?
#
loop_
_entity_poly.entity_id
_entity_poly.type
_entity_poly.pdbx_seq_one_letter_code
_entity_poly.pdbx_strand_id
1 'polypeptide(L)'
;MKRMLINATQSEEVRIALVDGQKLYDLDIENAAREQKKASIYKAKVTRVEPSLEAAFVDFGSERHGFLPLKEISKIYFKKGASQRAPIQELVKEGQEILVQVEKEERGNKGAALTTFLSLAGRYMVLMPNNPRAGGISRRIEGEERDQLREAMSKLEIPEGMGVIVRTAGVGRSAEELEWDLNYLLQVWQAIQKAEQDEPTPSLLYQENSAVLRTIRDNLRADIGEVLVEGEEAYAEASAFVAQVMPNYSSKLKTYSDSIPLFSRYQIESQIETAFEHTVKLPSGGSIVIDPTEALVSIDINSARATKGHDIEETATNTNLEAADEIARQLRIRDIGGLVVIDFIDMINPSNQRAVESRMRKALESDRARIQTGRISRFGLMEMSRQRLRPSLEEISTGLCPRCNGQGRIRDTRSLALAILRVMEEEALKEGSSVIRVQVPLSIGAFLLNEKRSDLAEIENRTGTHMVIIPNINLETPHYLVERLRSDQAESEGEIPSHILSELANQAQQQELPVESQPPAKR
;
A
#
# COMPACT_ATOMS: atom_id res chain seq x y z
N MET A 1 3.35 28.11 9.78
CA MET A 1 1.90 28.14 9.50
C MET A 1 1.57 26.89 8.70
N LYS A 2 0.72 26.03 9.26
CA LYS A 2 0.32 24.79 8.61
C LYS A 2 -0.67 25.04 7.48
N ARG A 3 -0.47 24.38 6.35
CA ARG A 3 -1.31 24.45 5.14
C ARG A 3 -1.60 23.07 4.60
N MET A 4 -2.72 22.97 3.91
CA MET A 4 -3.06 21.81 3.08
C MET A 4 -3.01 22.27 1.62
N LEU A 5 -2.25 21.57 0.81
CA LEU A 5 -2.05 21.84 -0.60
C LEU A 5 -2.62 20.65 -1.39
N ILE A 6 -3.55 20.92 -2.29
CA ILE A 6 -4.21 19.90 -3.10
C ILE A 6 -3.92 20.20 -4.56
N ASN A 7 -3.20 19.30 -5.23
CA ASN A 7 -2.96 19.36 -6.65
C ASN A 7 -3.79 18.28 -7.35
N ALA A 8 -4.74 18.71 -8.16
CA ALA A 8 -5.66 17.87 -8.93
C ALA A 8 -5.74 18.39 -10.38
N THR A 9 -4.60 18.77 -10.95
CA THR A 9 -4.50 19.25 -12.34
C THR A 9 -4.40 18.10 -13.34
N GLN A 10 -3.93 16.94 -12.89
CA GLN A 10 -3.82 15.73 -13.70
C GLN A 10 -5.00 14.81 -13.41
N SER A 11 -5.63 14.28 -14.46
CA SER A 11 -6.75 13.34 -14.32
C SER A 11 -6.31 11.98 -13.77
N GLU A 12 -5.04 11.64 -13.98
CA GLU A 12 -4.44 10.36 -13.58
C GLU A 12 -4.04 10.32 -12.11
N GLU A 13 -3.76 11.48 -11.51
CA GLU A 13 -3.19 11.54 -10.16
C GLU A 13 -3.66 12.78 -9.39
N VAL A 14 -4.12 12.57 -8.18
CA VAL A 14 -4.40 13.62 -7.20
C VAL A 14 -3.38 13.54 -6.08
N ARG A 15 -2.68 14.65 -5.81
CA ARG A 15 -1.66 14.74 -4.76
C ARG A 15 -2.06 15.75 -3.70
N ILE A 16 -1.99 15.34 -2.44
CA ILE A 16 -2.36 16.17 -1.30
C ILE A 16 -1.22 16.22 -0.31
N ALA A 17 -0.70 17.40 -0.06
CA ALA A 17 0.42 17.64 0.83
C ALA A 17 0.02 18.46 2.04
N LEU A 18 0.45 18.04 3.22
CA LEU A 18 0.36 18.84 4.44
C LEU A 18 1.73 19.41 4.77
N VAL A 19 1.80 20.74 4.87
CA VAL A 19 3.06 21.46 5.06
C VAL A 19 3.01 22.38 6.29
N ASP A 20 4.15 22.51 6.96
CA ASP A 20 4.38 23.57 7.93
C ASP A 20 5.48 24.52 7.40
N GLY A 21 5.06 25.70 6.96
CA GLY A 21 5.89 26.56 6.14
C GLY A 21 6.22 25.91 4.79
N GLN A 22 7.49 25.54 4.61
CA GLN A 22 8.00 24.80 3.44
C GLN A 22 8.37 23.34 3.76
N LYS A 23 8.10 22.86 4.97
CA LYS A 23 8.43 21.49 5.38
C LYS A 23 7.22 20.58 5.18
N LEU A 24 7.34 19.61 4.29
CA LEU A 24 6.35 18.56 4.09
C LEU A 24 6.36 17.61 5.30
N TYR A 25 5.17 17.31 5.87
CA TYR A 25 5.06 16.40 6.99
C TYR A 25 4.03 15.27 6.81
N ASP A 26 3.16 15.38 5.79
CA ASP A 26 2.24 14.29 5.40
C ASP A 26 1.93 14.43 3.91
N LEU A 27 1.79 13.30 3.21
CA LEU A 27 1.55 13.23 1.76
C LEU A 27 0.50 12.15 1.48
N ASP A 28 -0.46 12.45 0.63
CA ASP A 28 -1.42 11.50 0.08
C ASP A 28 -1.39 11.56 -1.44
N ILE A 29 -1.24 10.42 -2.08
CA ILE A 29 -1.27 10.30 -3.54
C ILE A 29 -2.35 9.29 -3.89
N GLU A 30 -3.31 9.69 -4.70
CA GLU A 30 -4.34 8.82 -5.27
C GLU A 30 -4.16 8.76 -6.78
N ASN A 31 -4.00 7.55 -7.31
CA ASN A 31 -3.88 7.30 -8.73
C ASN A 31 -5.23 6.82 -9.26
N ALA A 32 -5.76 7.49 -10.29
CA ALA A 32 -7.05 7.17 -10.90
C ALA A 32 -7.11 5.75 -11.51
N ALA A 33 -5.95 5.22 -11.95
CA ALA A 33 -5.86 3.85 -12.48
C ALA A 33 -6.02 2.76 -11.41
N ARG A 34 -5.92 3.12 -10.12
CA ARG A 34 -6.00 2.19 -8.99
C ARG A 34 -7.09 2.63 -8.04
N GLU A 35 -8.35 2.35 -8.42
CA GLU A 35 -9.49 2.60 -7.55
C GLU A 35 -9.32 1.92 -6.19
N GLN A 36 -9.35 2.69 -5.12
CA GLN A 36 -9.34 2.15 -3.77
C GLN A 36 -10.71 1.57 -3.45
N LYS A 37 -10.77 0.25 -3.30
CA LYS A 37 -12.01 -0.47 -2.93
C LYS A 37 -12.28 -0.45 -1.42
N LYS A 38 -11.29 -0.12 -0.59
CA LYS A 38 -11.42 -0.10 0.86
C LYS A 38 -12.54 0.82 1.31
N ALA A 39 -13.35 0.35 2.26
CA ALA A 39 -14.54 1.00 2.79
C ALA A 39 -15.72 1.14 1.81
N SER A 40 -15.56 0.79 0.54
CA SER A 40 -16.66 0.76 -0.42
C SER A 40 -17.68 -0.32 -0.07
N ILE A 41 -18.98 -0.03 -0.31
CA ILE A 41 -20.11 -0.90 0.01
C ILE A 41 -20.70 -1.43 -1.30
N TYR A 42 -20.88 -2.73 -1.33
CA TYR A 42 -21.42 -3.46 -2.49
C TYR A 42 -22.67 -4.24 -2.12
N LYS A 43 -23.61 -4.32 -3.06
CA LYS A 43 -24.61 -5.36 -3.08
C LYS A 43 -23.96 -6.58 -3.69
N ALA A 44 -23.93 -7.68 -2.95
CA ALA A 44 -23.11 -8.83 -3.28
C ALA A 44 -23.89 -10.15 -3.09
N LYS A 45 -23.38 -11.23 -3.68
CA LYS A 45 -24.02 -12.55 -3.65
C LYS A 45 -23.08 -13.60 -3.06
N VAL A 46 -23.57 -14.39 -2.11
CA VAL A 46 -22.83 -15.53 -1.57
C VAL A 46 -22.71 -16.60 -2.65
N THR A 47 -21.48 -16.91 -3.08
CA THR A 47 -21.23 -17.93 -4.11
C THR A 47 -20.97 -19.30 -3.54
N ARG A 48 -20.24 -19.36 -2.42
CA ARG A 48 -19.85 -20.62 -1.78
C ARG A 48 -19.71 -20.44 -0.28
N VAL A 49 -20.17 -21.43 0.46
CA VAL A 49 -19.96 -21.53 1.92
C VAL A 49 -18.92 -22.59 2.22
N GLU A 50 -17.85 -22.23 2.94
CA GLU A 50 -16.73 -23.12 3.27
C GLU A 50 -16.66 -23.34 4.77
N PRO A 51 -17.17 -24.47 5.26
CA PRO A 51 -17.24 -24.75 6.70
C PRO A 51 -15.88 -24.91 7.36
N SER A 52 -14.90 -25.46 6.62
CA SER A 52 -13.53 -25.67 7.12
C SER A 52 -12.82 -24.38 7.50
N LEU A 53 -13.25 -23.25 6.90
CA LEU A 53 -12.73 -21.91 7.15
C LEU A 53 -13.68 -21.04 8.00
N GLU A 54 -14.85 -21.55 8.37
CA GLU A 54 -15.94 -20.78 8.98
C GLU A 54 -16.20 -19.47 8.22
N ALA A 55 -16.25 -19.54 6.89
CA ALA A 55 -16.34 -18.36 6.02
C ALA A 55 -17.20 -18.63 4.78
N ALA A 56 -17.64 -17.55 4.14
CA ALA A 56 -18.28 -17.57 2.83
C ALA A 56 -17.41 -16.84 1.80
N PHE A 57 -17.44 -17.32 0.56
CA PHE A 57 -16.94 -16.60 -0.59
C PHE A 57 -18.09 -15.83 -1.23
N VAL A 58 -17.82 -14.58 -1.59
CA VAL A 58 -18.84 -13.62 -2.00
C VAL A 58 -18.43 -12.96 -3.32
N ASP A 59 -19.32 -13.00 -4.30
CA ASP A 59 -19.18 -12.22 -5.52
C ASP A 59 -19.71 -10.80 -5.26
N PHE A 60 -18.82 -9.83 -5.32
CA PHE A 60 -19.13 -8.41 -5.16
C PHE A 60 -18.81 -7.57 -6.42
N GLY A 61 -18.60 -8.25 -7.58
CA GLY A 61 -18.33 -7.59 -8.85
C GLY A 61 -16.84 -7.35 -9.14
N SER A 62 -15.93 -7.98 -8.37
CA SER A 62 -14.50 -7.96 -8.62
C SER A 62 -14.06 -9.23 -9.34
N GLU A 63 -12.88 -9.23 -9.98
CA GLU A 63 -12.30 -10.41 -10.63
C GLU A 63 -12.18 -11.62 -9.70
N ARG A 64 -11.95 -11.37 -8.42
CA ARG A 64 -11.83 -12.40 -7.38
C ARG A 64 -12.94 -12.27 -6.35
N HIS A 65 -13.46 -13.40 -5.91
CA HIS A 65 -14.45 -13.43 -4.84
C HIS A 65 -13.84 -12.94 -3.52
N GLY A 66 -14.61 -12.18 -2.76
CA GLY A 66 -14.24 -11.72 -1.44
C GLY A 66 -14.40 -12.80 -0.38
N PHE A 67 -13.61 -12.72 0.68
CA PHE A 67 -13.62 -13.61 1.83
C PHE A 67 -14.42 -12.97 2.97
N LEU A 68 -15.47 -13.63 3.42
CA LEU A 68 -16.38 -13.16 4.47
C LEU A 68 -16.42 -14.16 5.63
N PRO A 69 -15.68 -13.94 6.72
CA PRO A 69 -15.70 -14.80 7.90
C PRO A 69 -17.05 -14.77 8.63
N LEU A 70 -17.47 -15.86 9.26
CA LEU A 70 -18.73 -15.94 10.02
C LEU A 70 -18.87 -14.83 11.06
N LYS A 71 -17.79 -14.49 11.75
CA LYS A 71 -17.76 -13.41 12.75
C LYS A 71 -18.06 -12.01 12.18
N GLU A 72 -17.87 -11.83 10.88
CA GLU A 72 -18.14 -10.59 10.13
C GLU A 72 -19.52 -10.58 9.49
N ILE A 73 -20.34 -11.61 9.71
CA ILE A 73 -21.71 -11.70 9.20
C ILE A 73 -22.70 -11.24 10.26
N SER A 74 -23.45 -10.19 9.98
CA SER A 74 -24.51 -9.70 10.86
C SER A 74 -25.64 -10.73 10.95
N LYS A 75 -26.24 -10.84 12.15
CA LYS A 75 -27.33 -11.76 12.44
C LYS A 75 -28.59 -11.51 11.59
N ILE A 76 -28.75 -10.32 11.01
CA ILE A 76 -29.87 -10.01 10.12
C ILE A 76 -29.88 -10.91 8.87
N TYR A 77 -28.72 -11.42 8.45
CA TYR A 77 -28.56 -12.31 7.30
C TYR A 77 -28.68 -13.79 7.64
N PHE A 78 -28.81 -14.14 8.93
CA PHE A 78 -28.97 -15.53 9.35
C PHE A 78 -30.36 -16.07 9.04
N LYS A 79 -30.44 -17.34 8.67
CA LYS A 79 -31.72 -18.05 8.48
C LYS A 79 -32.58 -17.96 9.74
N LYS A 80 -33.86 -17.62 9.57
CA LYS A 80 -34.81 -17.54 10.67
C LYS A 80 -34.92 -18.90 11.40
N GLY A 81 -34.77 -18.86 12.74
CA GLY A 81 -34.87 -20.05 13.58
C GLY A 81 -33.58 -20.83 13.78
N ALA A 82 -32.46 -20.47 13.12
CA ALA A 82 -31.19 -21.14 13.33
C ALA A 82 -30.56 -20.71 14.69
N SER A 83 -29.91 -21.66 15.37
CA SER A 83 -29.15 -21.38 16.58
C SER A 83 -27.94 -20.49 16.23
N GLN A 84 -27.66 -19.46 17.02
CA GLN A 84 -26.51 -18.57 16.80
C GLN A 84 -25.14 -19.28 16.91
N ARG A 85 -25.10 -20.51 17.39
CA ARG A 85 -23.91 -21.36 17.51
C ARG A 85 -23.88 -22.45 16.44
N ALA A 86 -24.83 -22.44 15.50
CA ALA A 86 -24.88 -23.41 14.42
C ALA A 86 -23.70 -23.20 13.43
N PRO A 87 -23.27 -24.24 12.71
CA PRO A 87 -22.29 -24.14 11.64
C PRO A 87 -22.74 -23.16 10.56
N ILE A 88 -21.80 -22.50 9.89
CA ILE A 88 -22.07 -21.47 8.88
C ILE A 88 -23.04 -21.92 7.78
N GLN A 89 -23.02 -23.18 7.38
CA GLN A 89 -23.92 -23.77 6.36
C GLN A 89 -25.40 -23.72 6.76
N GLU A 90 -25.69 -23.80 8.07
CA GLU A 90 -27.03 -23.68 8.59
C GLU A 90 -27.50 -22.23 8.72
N LEU A 91 -26.55 -21.29 8.82
CA LEU A 91 -26.81 -19.87 9.04
C LEU A 91 -26.99 -19.09 7.74
N VAL A 92 -26.16 -19.38 6.71
CA VAL A 92 -26.11 -18.63 5.45
C VAL A 92 -26.43 -19.57 4.28
N LYS A 93 -27.06 -19.06 3.21
CA LYS A 93 -27.33 -19.80 1.97
C LYS A 93 -26.43 -19.33 0.83
N GLU A 94 -25.98 -20.28 0.01
CA GLU A 94 -25.46 -19.95 -1.31
C GLU A 94 -26.54 -19.30 -2.17
N GLY A 95 -26.16 -18.29 -2.95
CA GLY A 95 -27.09 -17.49 -3.72
C GLY A 95 -27.78 -16.34 -2.94
N GLN A 96 -27.54 -16.21 -1.63
CA GLN A 96 -28.10 -15.15 -0.80
C GLN A 96 -27.48 -13.80 -1.16
N GLU A 97 -28.31 -12.78 -1.32
CA GLU A 97 -27.89 -11.40 -1.49
C GLU A 97 -27.62 -10.76 -0.13
N ILE A 98 -26.54 -10.01 -0.05
CA ILE A 98 -26.08 -9.36 1.18
C ILE A 98 -25.39 -8.03 0.86
N LEU A 99 -25.46 -7.07 1.77
CA LEU A 99 -24.61 -5.89 1.72
C LEU A 99 -23.28 -6.18 2.38
N VAL A 100 -22.19 -5.89 1.68
CA VAL A 100 -20.83 -6.06 2.19
C VAL A 100 -20.01 -4.79 2.02
N GLN A 101 -19.11 -4.58 2.97
CA GLN A 101 -18.10 -3.52 2.92
C GLN A 101 -16.73 -4.15 2.84
N VAL A 102 -15.84 -3.57 2.03
CA VAL A 102 -14.46 -4.02 1.91
C VAL A 102 -13.66 -3.52 3.12
N GLU A 103 -13.24 -4.44 3.98
CA GLU A 103 -12.37 -4.14 5.14
C GLU A 103 -10.89 -4.06 4.73
N LYS A 104 -10.46 -5.02 3.88
CA LYS A 104 -9.10 -5.07 3.34
C LYS A 104 -9.16 -5.42 1.87
N GLU A 105 -8.35 -4.72 1.09
CA GLU A 105 -8.21 -4.96 -0.34
C GLU A 105 -7.49 -6.27 -0.65
N GLU A 106 -7.59 -6.69 -1.89
CA GLU A 106 -6.88 -7.83 -2.43
C GLU A 106 -5.36 -7.63 -2.30
N ARG A 107 -4.65 -8.68 -1.92
CA ARG A 107 -3.19 -8.64 -1.83
C ARG A 107 -2.57 -9.94 -2.30
N GLY A 108 -1.75 -9.88 -3.35
CA GLY A 108 -1.14 -11.04 -3.96
C GLY A 108 -2.20 -12.06 -4.39
N ASN A 109 -2.17 -13.28 -3.86
CA ASN A 109 -3.12 -14.35 -4.18
C ASN A 109 -4.38 -14.36 -3.28
N LYS A 110 -4.53 -13.40 -2.35
CA LYS A 110 -5.68 -13.35 -1.42
C LYS A 110 -6.73 -12.39 -1.93
N GLY A 111 -8.00 -12.83 -1.96
CA GLY A 111 -9.16 -11.98 -2.24
C GLY A 111 -9.40 -10.94 -1.14
N ALA A 112 -10.25 -9.95 -1.42
CA ALA A 112 -10.63 -8.92 -0.48
C ALA A 112 -11.28 -9.52 0.78
N ALA A 113 -10.96 -8.95 1.96
CA ALA A 113 -11.68 -9.27 3.19
C ALA A 113 -12.92 -8.39 3.31
N LEU A 114 -14.06 -9.01 3.50
CA LEU A 114 -15.37 -8.37 3.57
C LEU A 114 -15.96 -8.44 4.98
N THR A 115 -16.83 -7.48 5.29
CA THR A 115 -17.68 -7.47 6.47
C THR A 115 -19.09 -7.04 6.11
N THR A 116 -20.11 -7.55 6.80
CA THR A 116 -21.48 -7.07 6.70
C THR A 116 -21.78 -5.99 7.76
N PHE A 117 -20.87 -5.74 8.69
CA PHE A 117 -20.99 -4.65 9.66
C PHE A 117 -20.54 -3.34 9.02
N LEU A 118 -21.50 -2.69 8.36
CA LEU A 118 -21.25 -1.46 7.63
C LEU A 118 -20.83 -0.33 8.57
N SER A 119 -19.89 0.49 8.12
CA SER A 119 -19.40 1.66 8.82
C SER A 119 -19.25 2.84 7.86
N LEU A 120 -19.94 3.95 8.15
CA LEU A 120 -19.85 5.19 7.39
C LEU A 120 -19.06 6.21 8.22
N ALA A 121 -17.91 6.63 7.68
CA ALA A 121 -17.00 7.52 8.38
C ALA A 121 -17.35 8.99 8.13
N GLY A 122 -17.86 9.68 9.16
CA GLY A 122 -17.99 11.12 9.19
C GLY A 122 -16.72 11.83 9.68
N ARG A 123 -16.85 13.14 9.88
CA ARG A 123 -15.79 13.97 10.43
C ARG A 123 -15.54 13.68 11.89
N TYR A 124 -16.59 13.74 12.70
CA TYR A 124 -16.54 13.65 14.16
C TYR A 124 -16.98 12.29 14.66
N MET A 125 -17.72 11.52 13.86
CA MET A 125 -18.24 10.23 14.25
C MET A 125 -18.21 9.20 13.13
N VAL A 126 -18.46 7.95 13.51
CA VAL A 126 -18.67 6.83 12.58
C VAL A 126 -20.07 6.28 12.85
N LEU A 127 -20.90 6.21 11.83
CA LEU A 127 -22.22 5.60 11.88
C LEU A 127 -22.15 4.13 11.49
N MET A 128 -22.76 3.25 12.28
CA MET A 128 -22.88 1.83 12.00
C MET A 128 -24.36 1.46 11.87
N PRO A 129 -24.89 1.49 10.64
CA PRO A 129 -26.33 1.38 10.40
C PRO A 129 -26.97 0.07 10.85
N ASN A 130 -26.19 -1.03 10.91
CA ASN A 130 -26.68 -2.37 11.22
C ASN A 130 -26.00 -3.01 12.43
N ASN A 131 -25.39 -2.20 13.30
CA ASN A 131 -24.71 -2.68 14.49
C ASN A 131 -25.02 -1.82 15.73
N PRO A 132 -26.20 -1.96 16.36
CA PRO A 132 -26.61 -1.14 17.51
C PRO A 132 -25.77 -1.38 18.77
N ARG A 133 -25.00 -2.45 18.83
CA ARG A 133 -24.11 -2.75 19.96
C ARG A 133 -22.75 -2.05 19.86
N ALA A 134 -22.39 -1.61 18.66
CA ALA A 134 -21.17 -0.85 18.42
C ALA A 134 -21.49 0.63 18.63
N GLY A 135 -21.21 1.15 19.80
CA GLY A 135 -21.45 2.56 20.11
C GLY A 135 -20.51 3.05 21.20
N GLY A 136 -20.32 4.36 21.28
CA GLY A 136 -19.53 4.96 22.34
C GLY A 136 -18.57 6.05 21.89
N ILE A 137 -17.50 6.21 22.64
CA ILE A 137 -16.49 7.25 22.45
C ILE A 137 -15.15 6.56 22.22
N SER A 138 -14.34 7.09 21.31
CA SER A 138 -12.99 6.60 21.02
C SER A 138 -12.21 6.28 22.29
N ARG A 139 -11.50 5.14 22.31
CA ARG A 139 -10.68 4.70 23.46
C ARG A 139 -9.48 5.62 23.73
N ARG A 140 -9.16 6.52 22.82
CA ARG A 140 -8.08 7.50 22.95
C ARG A 140 -8.49 8.75 23.74
N ILE A 141 -9.78 8.92 24.00
CA ILE A 141 -10.33 10.06 24.73
C ILE A 141 -10.54 9.63 26.17
N GLU A 142 -9.94 10.33 27.11
CA GLU A 142 -9.97 10.02 28.54
C GLU A 142 -10.35 11.26 29.37
N GLY A 143 -10.65 11.06 30.64
CA GLY A 143 -10.92 12.14 31.60
C GLY A 143 -12.15 13.01 31.27
N GLU A 144 -12.06 14.29 31.60
CA GLU A 144 -13.15 15.27 31.45
C GLU A 144 -13.65 15.40 30.00
N GLU A 145 -12.78 15.31 29.03
CA GLU A 145 -13.16 15.37 27.60
C GLU A 145 -14.13 14.25 27.23
N ARG A 146 -13.92 13.05 27.80
CA ARG A 146 -14.81 11.92 27.59
C ARG A 146 -16.18 12.13 28.17
N ASP A 147 -16.25 12.73 29.35
CA ASP A 147 -17.51 12.99 30.05
C ASP A 147 -18.31 14.10 29.36
N GLN A 148 -17.66 15.16 28.90
CA GLN A 148 -18.27 16.20 28.07
C GLN A 148 -18.86 15.63 26.76
N LEU A 149 -18.12 14.77 26.08
CA LEU A 149 -18.61 14.11 24.86
C LEU A 149 -19.80 13.18 25.16
N ARG A 150 -19.80 12.48 26.29
CA ARG A 150 -20.94 11.64 26.69
C ARG A 150 -22.21 12.48 26.91
N GLU A 151 -22.07 13.65 27.50
CA GLU A 151 -23.18 14.60 27.65
C GLU A 151 -23.67 15.11 26.28
N ALA A 152 -22.75 15.51 25.39
CA ALA A 152 -23.11 15.95 24.04
C ALA A 152 -23.83 14.84 23.26
N MET A 153 -23.31 13.59 23.31
CA MET A 153 -23.94 12.44 22.67
C MET A 153 -25.34 12.13 23.21
N SER A 154 -25.61 12.37 24.50
CA SER A 154 -26.92 12.10 25.07
C SER A 154 -28.03 13.01 24.51
N LYS A 155 -27.65 14.12 23.87
CA LYS A 155 -28.56 15.09 23.24
C LYS A 155 -28.85 14.75 21.77
N LEU A 156 -28.10 13.77 21.18
CA LEU A 156 -28.28 13.36 19.79
C LEU A 156 -29.40 12.33 19.64
N GLU A 157 -30.25 12.49 18.63
CA GLU A 157 -31.28 11.53 18.28
C GLU A 157 -30.70 10.49 17.31
N ILE A 158 -30.21 9.38 17.87
CA ILE A 158 -29.67 8.26 17.07
C ILE A 158 -30.84 7.31 16.77
N PRO A 159 -31.13 6.97 15.48
CA PRO A 159 -32.19 6.05 15.11
C PRO A 159 -31.99 4.65 15.74
N GLU A 160 -33.11 4.00 16.09
CA GLU A 160 -33.08 2.64 16.64
C GLU A 160 -32.38 1.66 15.68
N GLY A 161 -31.57 0.76 16.23
CA GLY A 161 -30.85 -0.24 15.44
C GLY A 161 -29.48 0.23 14.93
N MET A 162 -29.12 1.50 15.11
CA MET A 162 -27.84 2.05 14.68
C MET A 162 -26.88 2.27 15.85
N GLY A 163 -25.59 2.11 15.59
CA GLY A 163 -24.52 2.44 16.52
C GLY A 163 -23.72 3.65 16.03
N VAL A 164 -23.23 4.46 16.98
CA VAL A 164 -22.38 5.62 16.66
C VAL A 164 -21.15 5.61 17.56
N ILE A 165 -19.98 5.81 16.96
CA ILE A 165 -18.71 5.99 17.68
C ILE A 165 -18.17 7.38 17.41
N VAL A 166 -17.98 8.18 18.48
CA VAL A 166 -17.34 9.49 18.34
C VAL A 166 -15.83 9.34 18.21
N ARG A 167 -15.28 9.98 17.17
CA ARG A 167 -13.85 10.02 16.86
C ARG A 167 -13.12 11.04 17.74
N THR A 168 -11.80 10.97 17.79
CA THR A 168 -10.96 11.96 18.49
C THR A 168 -11.15 13.40 17.98
N ALA A 169 -11.56 13.56 16.72
CA ALA A 169 -11.86 14.86 16.12
C ALA A 169 -13.11 15.54 16.72
N GLY A 170 -13.97 14.77 17.41
CA GLY A 170 -15.16 15.28 18.08
C GLY A 170 -14.90 15.93 19.45
N VAL A 171 -13.68 15.83 19.99
CA VAL A 171 -13.33 16.47 21.27
C VAL A 171 -13.53 17.98 21.19
N GLY A 172 -14.21 18.54 22.18
CA GLY A 172 -14.50 19.98 22.26
C GLY A 172 -15.52 20.50 21.23
N ARG A 173 -16.28 19.60 20.55
CA ARG A 173 -17.34 19.98 19.61
C ARG A 173 -18.69 20.10 20.31
N SER A 174 -19.50 21.05 19.82
CA SER A 174 -20.87 21.23 20.31
C SER A 174 -21.78 20.08 19.86
N ALA A 175 -22.90 19.88 20.53
CA ALA A 175 -23.91 18.91 20.11
C ALA A 175 -24.43 19.19 18.71
N GLU A 176 -24.58 20.46 18.32
CA GLU A 176 -24.99 20.89 16.98
C GLU A 176 -23.99 20.47 15.89
N GLU A 177 -22.68 20.62 16.14
CA GLU A 177 -21.65 20.19 15.18
C GLU A 177 -21.65 18.65 15.00
N LEU A 178 -21.91 17.90 16.07
CA LEU A 178 -22.06 16.45 16.04
C LEU A 178 -23.35 16.03 15.31
N GLU A 179 -24.44 16.77 15.48
CA GLU A 179 -25.71 16.53 14.84
C GLU A 179 -25.63 16.76 13.32
N TRP A 180 -24.92 17.78 12.85
CA TRP A 180 -24.67 18.00 11.43
C TRP A 180 -23.96 16.80 10.78
N ASP A 181 -22.92 16.30 11.44
CA ASP A 181 -22.17 15.13 10.95
C ASP A 181 -23.05 13.86 10.93
N LEU A 182 -23.89 13.66 11.96
CA LEU A 182 -24.85 12.56 12.04
C LEU A 182 -25.89 12.64 10.90
N ASN A 183 -26.48 13.81 10.68
CA ASN A 183 -27.50 14.03 9.64
C ASN A 183 -26.93 13.77 8.24
N TYR A 184 -25.69 14.21 7.97
CA TYR A 184 -24.99 13.88 6.74
C TYR A 184 -24.85 12.36 6.55
N LEU A 185 -24.39 11.64 7.59
CA LEU A 185 -24.22 10.18 7.52
C LEU A 185 -25.55 9.44 7.35
N LEU A 186 -26.65 9.94 7.93
CA LEU A 186 -27.98 9.40 7.75
C LEU A 186 -28.49 9.60 6.32
N GLN A 187 -28.22 10.75 5.69
CA GLN A 187 -28.53 10.97 4.28
C GLN A 187 -27.76 10.02 3.37
N VAL A 188 -26.47 9.83 3.61
CA VAL A 188 -25.63 8.85 2.86
C VAL A 188 -26.22 7.45 3.02
N TRP A 189 -26.60 7.05 4.22
CA TRP A 189 -27.20 5.74 4.46
C TRP A 189 -28.53 5.56 3.73
N GLN A 190 -29.41 6.56 3.72
CA GLN A 190 -30.66 6.53 2.96
C GLN A 190 -30.42 6.38 1.46
N ALA A 191 -29.39 7.07 0.92
CA ALA A 191 -29.02 6.92 -0.49
C ALA A 191 -28.54 5.48 -0.80
N ILE A 192 -27.74 4.87 0.08
CA ILE A 192 -27.29 3.48 -0.06
C ILE A 192 -28.48 2.51 -0.05
N GLN A 193 -29.43 2.69 0.88
CA GLN A 193 -30.63 1.84 0.98
C GLN A 193 -31.51 1.95 -0.27
N LYS A 194 -31.61 3.13 -0.86
CA LYS A 194 -32.33 3.33 -2.12
C LYS A 194 -31.62 2.61 -3.27
N ALA A 195 -30.31 2.78 -3.39
CA ALA A 195 -29.49 2.11 -4.40
C ALA A 195 -29.55 0.57 -4.25
N GLU A 196 -29.59 0.04 -3.02
CA GLU A 196 -29.77 -1.40 -2.77
C GLU A 196 -31.04 -1.97 -3.43
N GLN A 197 -32.11 -1.18 -3.46
CA GLN A 197 -33.39 -1.60 -4.05
C GLN A 197 -33.38 -1.51 -5.58
N ASP A 198 -32.72 -0.49 -6.12
CA ASP A 198 -32.78 -0.14 -7.53
C ASP A 198 -31.73 -0.89 -8.38
N GLU A 199 -30.57 -1.24 -7.80
CA GLU A 199 -29.43 -1.80 -8.53
C GLU A 199 -29.42 -3.34 -8.55
N PRO A 200 -28.92 -3.96 -9.66
CA PRO A 200 -28.77 -5.40 -9.77
C PRO A 200 -27.64 -5.93 -8.86
N THR A 201 -27.57 -7.26 -8.68
CA THR A 201 -26.51 -7.92 -7.91
C THR A 201 -25.58 -8.69 -8.85
N PRO A 202 -24.24 -8.50 -8.81
CA PRO A 202 -23.47 -7.61 -7.92
C PRO A 202 -23.39 -6.17 -8.43
N SER A 203 -23.34 -5.17 -7.52
CA SER A 203 -23.14 -3.75 -7.85
C SER A 203 -22.44 -2.96 -6.74
N LEU A 204 -21.71 -1.91 -7.11
CA LEU A 204 -21.16 -0.91 -6.21
C LEU A 204 -22.26 0.08 -5.80
N LEU A 205 -22.58 0.18 -4.52
CA LEU A 205 -23.60 1.10 -4.01
C LEU A 205 -23.01 2.39 -3.43
N TYR A 206 -21.85 2.29 -2.83
CA TYR A 206 -21.17 3.42 -2.21
C TYR A 206 -19.66 3.23 -2.30
N GLN A 207 -18.99 4.25 -2.78
CA GLN A 207 -17.53 4.37 -2.75
C GLN A 207 -17.16 5.44 -1.74
N GLU A 208 -16.17 5.15 -0.87
CA GLU A 208 -15.69 6.19 0.04
C GLU A 208 -15.16 7.37 -0.77
N ASN A 209 -15.44 8.57 -0.28
CA ASN A 209 -15.12 9.83 -0.93
C ASN A 209 -13.66 9.85 -1.46
N SER A 210 -13.44 10.64 -2.50
CA SER A 210 -12.11 10.90 -3.09
C SER A 210 -11.05 11.25 -2.04
N ALA A 211 -9.77 11.08 -2.37
CA ALA A 211 -8.65 11.44 -1.49
C ALA A 211 -8.79 12.88 -0.98
N VAL A 212 -9.28 13.79 -1.83
CA VAL A 212 -9.53 15.19 -1.47
C VAL A 212 -10.47 15.28 -0.28
N LEU A 213 -11.66 14.70 -0.39
CA LEU A 213 -12.66 14.76 0.68
C LEU A 213 -12.22 14.01 1.94
N ARG A 214 -11.60 12.83 1.78
CA ARG A 214 -11.04 12.08 2.91
C ARG A 214 -10.01 12.90 3.66
N THR A 215 -9.08 13.53 2.94
CA THR A 215 -8.00 14.30 3.58
C THR A 215 -8.52 15.57 4.23
N ILE A 216 -9.46 16.28 3.61
CA ILE A 216 -10.15 17.43 4.22
C ILE A 216 -10.90 16.97 5.49
N ARG A 217 -11.71 15.91 5.39
CA ARG A 217 -12.44 15.35 6.53
C ARG A 217 -11.52 15.01 7.70
N ASP A 218 -10.39 14.38 7.45
CA ASP A 218 -9.53 13.86 8.50
C ASP A 218 -8.50 14.87 9.01
N ASN A 219 -8.06 15.83 8.20
CA ASN A 219 -6.95 16.73 8.51
C ASN A 219 -7.32 18.20 8.70
N LEU A 220 -8.46 18.66 8.17
CA LEU A 220 -8.83 20.07 8.31
C LEU A 220 -9.19 20.38 9.77
N ARG A 221 -8.25 20.99 10.50
CA ARG A 221 -8.35 21.35 11.92
C ARG A 221 -8.17 22.85 12.11
N ALA A 222 -8.34 23.30 13.34
CA ALA A 222 -8.16 24.71 13.70
C ALA A 222 -6.73 25.22 13.43
N ASP A 223 -5.72 24.35 13.59
CA ASP A 223 -4.30 24.66 13.37
C ASP A 223 -3.90 24.76 11.88
N ILE A 224 -4.72 24.26 10.94
CA ILE A 224 -4.56 24.51 9.51
C ILE A 224 -5.04 25.93 9.21
N GLY A 225 -4.12 26.77 8.72
CA GLY A 225 -4.41 28.17 8.39
C GLY A 225 -5.20 28.31 7.09
N GLU A 226 -4.82 27.57 6.06
CA GLU A 226 -5.46 27.61 4.74
C GLU A 226 -5.36 26.27 4.00
N VAL A 227 -6.32 26.04 3.11
CA VAL A 227 -6.38 24.92 2.18
C VAL A 227 -6.35 25.52 0.77
N LEU A 228 -5.33 25.20 -0.01
CA LEU A 228 -5.18 25.65 -1.38
C LEU A 228 -5.45 24.50 -2.32
N VAL A 229 -6.37 24.70 -3.27
CA VAL A 229 -6.76 23.67 -4.24
C VAL A 229 -6.43 24.16 -5.65
N GLU A 230 -5.60 23.41 -6.34
CA GLU A 230 -5.27 23.59 -7.75
C GLU A 230 -6.08 22.55 -8.55
N GLY A 231 -7.10 23.02 -9.28
CA GLY A 231 -8.08 22.21 -10.01
C GLY A 231 -9.52 22.64 -9.69
N GLU A 232 -10.28 23.04 -10.73
CA GLU A 232 -11.64 23.59 -10.55
C GLU A 232 -12.64 22.54 -10.02
N GLU A 233 -12.62 21.32 -10.56
CA GLU A 233 -13.53 20.24 -10.15
C GLU A 233 -13.27 19.84 -8.69
N ALA A 234 -12.01 19.65 -8.31
CA ALA A 234 -11.62 19.31 -6.95
C ALA A 234 -11.98 20.43 -5.95
N TYR A 235 -11.88 21.70 -6.37
CA TYR A 235 -12.31 22.81 -5.55
C TYR A 235 -13.83 22.84 -5.37
N ALA A 236 -14.60 22.60 -6.43
CA ALA A 236 -16.05 22.57 -6.35
C ALA A 236 -16.53 21.44 -5.41
N GLU A 237 -15.96 20.25 -5.54
CA GLU A 237 -16.24 19.09 -4.68
C GLU A 237 -15.88 19.39 -3.22
N ALA A 238 -14.67 19.91 -2.97
CA ALA A 238 -14.21 20.28 -1.63
C ALA A 238 -15.08 21.37 -1.01
N SER A 239 -15.48 22.38 -1.78
CA SER A 239 -16.30 23.50 -1.33
C SER A 239 -17.72 23.03 -0.93
N ALA A 240 -18.35 22.19 -1.72
CA ALA A 240 -19.66 21.61 -1.43
C ALA A 240 -19.63 20.80 -0.13
N PHE A 241 -18.61 19.94 0.03
CA PHE A 241 -18.42 19.13 1.22
C PHE A 241 -18.18 19.98 2.48
N VAL A 242 -17.27 20.96 2.40
CA VAL A 242 -16.96 21.83 3.54
C VAL A 242 -18.16 22.68 3.95
N ALA A 243 -18.94 23.19 2.99
CA ALA A 243 -20.16 23.95 3.28
C ALA A 243 -21.21 23.12 4.02
N GLN A 244 -21.32 21.83 3.69
CA GLN A 244 -22.31 20.92 4.30
C GLN A 244 -21.87 20.40 5.66
N VAL A 245 -20.60 19.97 5.82
CA VAL A 245 -20.12 19.24 7.01
C VAL A 245 -19.36 20.14 7.98
N MET A 246 -18.70 21.18 7.47
CA MET A 246 -17.80 22.04 8.25
C MET A 246 -17.90 23.52 7.84
N PRO A 247 -19.07 24.16 7.91
CA PRO A 247 -19.28 25.52 7.39
C PRO A 247 -18.35 26.55 8.04
N ASN A 248 -17.94 26.35 9.28
CA ASN A 248 -16.99 27.20 10.02
C ASN A 248 -15.58 27.25 9.37
N TYR A 249 -15.25 26.32 8.49
CA TYR A 249 -13.96 26.26 7.82
C TYR A 249 -13.99 26.72 6.37
N SER A 250 -15.15 27.10 5.83
CA SER A 250 -15.30 27.51 4.42
C SER A 250 -14.39 28.67 4.04
N SER A 251 -14.10 29.59 4.94
CA SER A 251 -13.19 30.73 4.70
C SER A 251 -11.71 30.33 4.53
N LYS A 252 -11.33 29.14 4.97
CA LYS A 252 -9.97 28.60 4.83
C LYS A 252 -9.70 27.96 3.47
N LEU A 253 -10.75 27.56 2.75
CA LEU A 253 -10.65 26.93 1.45
C LEU A 253 -10.51 28.00 0.36
N LYS A 254 -9.46 27.88 -0.45
CA LYS A 254 -9.16 28.84 -1.53
C LYS A 254 -8.75 28.10 -2.80
N THR A 255 -9.15 28.63 -3.94
CA THR A 255 -8.59 28.19 -5.22
C THR A 255 -7.17 28.73 -5.39
N TYR A 256 -6.34 27.94 -6.06
CA TYR A 256 -5.02 28.32 -6.47
C TYR A 256 -4.97 28.41 -8.00
N SER A 257 -4.66 29.62 -8.54
CA SER A 257 -4.66 29.91 -9.97
C SER A 257 -3.41 30.70 -10.41
N ASP A 258 -2.31 30.58 -9.67
CA ASP A 258 -1.05 31.25 -10.01
C ASP A 258 -0.36 30.54 -11.21
N SER A 259 0.53 31.24 -11.92
CA SER A 259 1.32 30.70 -13.02
C SER A 259 2.39 29.68 -12.59
N ILE A 260 2.80 29.72 -11.32
CA ILE A 260 3.76 28.77 -10.73
C ILE A 260 2.97 27.60 -10.16
N PRO A 261 3.28 26.33 -10.51
CA PRO A 261 2.60 25.18 -9.93
C PRO A 261 2.64 25.18 -8.39
N LEU A 262 1.55 24.75 -7.77
CA LEU A 262 1.33 24.84 -6.32
C LEU A 262 2.49 24.24 -5.50
N PHE A 263 2.94 23.04 -5.82
CA PHE A 263 3.99 22.36 -5.07
C PHE A 263 5.38 22.96 -5.28
N SER A 264 5.63 23.50 -6.50
CA SER A 264 6.87 24.23 -6.78
C SER A 264 6.94 25.53 -5.99
N ARG A 265 5.83 26.28 -5.85
CA ARG A 265 5.76 27.50 -5.05
C ARG A 265 6.12 27.27 -3.59
N TYR A 266 5.72 26.13 -3.03
CA TYR A 266 6.02 25.77 -1.64
C TYR A 266 7.30 24.95 -1.47
N GLN A 267 8.05 24.72 -2.56
CA GLN A 267 9.35 24.00 -2.57
C GLN A 267 9.25 22.60 -1.94
N ILE A 268 8.16 21.89 -2.21
CA ILE A 268 7.94 20.56 -1.64
C ILE A 268 8.15 19.42 -2.66
N GLU A 269 8.24 19.71 -3.95
CA GLU A 269 8.42 18.69 -4.98
C GLU A 269 9.68 17.85 -4.73
N SER A 270 10.81 18.49 -4.40
CA SER A 270 12.05 17.77 -4.06
C SER A 270 11.92 16.91 -2.80
N GLN A 271 11.05 17.29 -1.86
CA GLN A 271 10.81 16.50 -0.65
C GLN A 271 9.91 15.29 -0.94
N ILE A 272 9.02 15.41 -1.93
CA ILE A 272 8.21 14.30 -2.44
C ILE A 272 9.11 13.30 -3.16
N GLU A 273 10.00 13.77 -4.06
CA GLU A 273 10.97 12.90 -4.73
C GLU A 273 11.88 12.17 -3.73
N THR A 274 12.35 12.87 -2.69
CA THR A 274 13.13 12.23 -1.61
C THR A 274 12.37 11.11 -0.90
N ALA A 275 11.04 11.14 -0.89
CA ALA A 275 10.23 10.05 -0.31
C ALA A 275 10.25 8.77 -1.15
N PHE A 276 10.68 8.81 -2.41
CA PHE A 276 10.93 7.65 -3.25
C PHE A 276 12.38 7.18 -3.21
N GLU A 277 13.30 8.01 -2.69
CA GLU A 277 14.70 7.65 -2.59
C GLU A 277 14.96 6.70 -1.41
N HIS A 278 15.89 5.78 -1.61
CA HIS A 278 16.37 4.85 -0.59
C HIS A 278 17.11 5.58 0.54
N THR A 279 17.86 6.64 0.23
CA THR A 279 18.70 7.37 1.18
C THR A 279 18.18 8.79 1.40
N VAL A 280 17.95 9.17 2.65
CA VAL A 280 17.51 10.52 3.05
C VAL A 280 18.63 11.21 3.83
N LYS A 281 18.98 12.43 3.42
CA LYS A 281 20.03 13.23 4.04
C LYS A 281 19.54 13.92 5.31
N LEU A 282 20.39 13.97 6.32
CA LEU A 282 20.15 14.70 7.56
C LEU A 282 20.81 16.10 7.52
N PRO A 283 20.28 17.08 8.29
CA PRO A 283 20.80 18.46 8.31
C PRO A 283 22.27 18.58 8.70
N SER A 284 22.76 17.71 9.59
CA SER A 284 24.18 17.68 10.01
C SER A 284 25.13 17.11 8.96
N GLY A 285 24.61 16.48 7.89
CA GLY A 285 25.39 15.81 6.85
C GLY A 285 25.42 14.29 6.96
N GLY A 286 24.80 13.70 7.99
CA GLY A 286 24.49 12.28 8.07
C GLY A 286 23.39 11.87 7.09
N SER A 287 23.01 10.60 7.11
CA SER A 287 21.91 10.06 6.30
C SER A 287 21.21 8.90 6.98
N ILE A 288 19.96 8.71 6.65
CA ILE A 288 19.21 7.49 6.96
C ILE A 288 18.98 6.70 5.66
N VAL A 289 19.03 5.39 5.76
CA VAL A 289 18.78 4.46 4.66
C VAL A 289 17.56 3.64 5.04
N ILE A 290 16.54 3.63 4.20
CA ILE A 290 15.24 2.98 4.46
C ILE A 290 15.07 1.82 3.50
N ASP A 291 15.12 0.59 4.02
CA ASP A 291 15.04 -0.65 3.25
C ASP A 291 13.77 -1.43 3.59
N PRO A 292 12.79 -1.49 2.69
CA PRO A 292 11.68 -2.41 2.82
C PRO A 292 12.13 -3.84 2.52
N THR A 293 11.80 -4.76 3.43
CA THR A 293 11.96 -6.21 3.21
C THR A 293 10.58 -6.87 3.13
N GLU A 294 10.52 -8.17 2.86
CA GLU A 294 9.25 -8.90 2.80
C GLU A 294 8.44 -8.81 4.11
N ALA A 295 9.10 -8.81 5.28
CA ALA A 295 8.44 -8.91 6.58
C ALA A 295 8.45 -7.60 7.38
N LEU A 296 9.44 -6.75 7.21
CA LEU A 296 9.66 -5.54 8.00
C LEU A 296 10.39 -4.46 7.18
N VAL A 297 10.43 -3.25 7.70
CA VAL A 297 11.28 -2.19 7.17
C VAL A 297 12.48 -2.01 8.10
N SER A 298 13.70 -2.07 7.57
CA SER A 298 14.92 -1.73 8.28
C SER A 298 15.36 -0.30 7.97
N ILE A 299 15.85 0.39 8.98
CA ILE A 299 16.36 1.75 8.84
C ILE A 299 17.77 1.80 9.46
N ASP A 300 18.77 2.12 8.64
CA ASP A 300 20.15 2.30 9.03
C ASP A 300 20.51 3.79 9.12
N ILE A 301 21.40 4.17 10.04
CA ILE A 301 21.80 5.55 10.27
C ILE A 301 23.30 5.71 10.06
N ASN A 302 23.66 6.61 9.16
CA ASN A 302 25.05 6.89 8.79
C ASN A 302 25.45 8.32 9.18
N SER A 303 26.57 8.46 9.92
CA SER A 303 27.13 9.76 10.36
C SER A 303 28.20 10.32 9.42
N ALA A 304 28.49 9.69 8.29
CA ALA A 304 29.70 9.82 7.45
C ALA A 304 30.26 11.23 7.17
N ARG A 305 29.49 12.31 7.37
CA ARG A 305 29.97 13.71 7.21
C ARG A 305 29.60 14.62 8.38
N ALA A 306 29.01 14.09 9.43
CA ALA A 306 28.62 14.85 10.61
C ALA A 306 29.84 14.94 11.56
N THR A 307 30.73 15.93 11.36
CA THR A 307 31.95 16.13 12.13
C THR A 307 31.87 17.32 13.10
N LYS A 308 30.66 17.74 13.48
CA LYS A 308 30.43 18.95 14.30
C LYS A 308 30.44 18.69 15.82
N GLY A 309 30.57 17.45 16.28
CA GLY A 309 30.69 17.10 17.71
C GLY A 309 32.11 17.29 18.23
N HIS A 310 32.25 17.49 19.55
CA HIS A 310 33.57 17.57 20.23
C HIS A 310 34.16 16.17 20.40
N ASP A 311 33.33 15.12 20.41
CA ASP A 311 33.74 13.72 20.45
C ASP A 311 32.81 12.82 19.60
N ILE A 312 33.16 11.53 19.51
CA ILE A 312 32.42 10.54 18.74
C ILE A 312 31.05 10.29 19.34
N GLU A 313 30.92 10.26 20.66
CA GLU A 313 29.66 10.03 21.38
C GLU A 313 28.67 11.20 21.16
N GLU A 314 29.13 12.45 21.20
CA GLU A 314 28.29 13.62 20.92
C GLU A 314 27.85 13.64 19.48
N THR A 315 28.74 13.30 18.53
CA THR A 315 28.41 13.19 17.11
C THR A 315 27.33 12.12 16.86
N ALA A 316 27.49 10.94 17.47
CA ALA A 316 26.53 9.85 17.39
C ALA A 316 25.15 10.27 17.95
N THR A 317 25.14 10.89 19.14
CA THR A 317 23.91 11.34 19.80
C THR A 317 23.18 12.39 18.96
N ASN A 318 23.89 13.40 18.45
CA ASN A 318 23.28 14.44 17.62
C ASN A 318 22.71 13.87 16.31
N THR A 319 23.45 12.99 15.64
CA THR A 319 22.97 12.32 14.41
C THR A 319 21.75 11.46 14.71
N ASN A 320 21.73 10.71 15.79
CA ASN A 320 20.61 9.89 16.21
C ASN A 320 19.35 10.72 16.57
N LEU A 321 19.52 11.89 17.18
CA LEU A 321 18.41 12.82 17.47
C LEU A 321 17.80 13.39 16.19
N GLU A 322 18.63 13.82 15.22
CA GLU A 322 18.15 14.26 13.92
C GLU A 322 17.47 13.14 13.15
N ALA A 323 18.07 11.92 13.19
CA ALA A 323 17.51 10.74 12.56
C ALA A 323 16.13 10.38 13.15
N ALA A 324 15.95 10.47 14.48
CA ALA A 324 14.67 10.19 15.11
C ALA A 324 13.53 11.11 14.59
N ASP A 325 13.81 12.40 14.42
CA ASP A 325 12.84 13.35 13.85
C ASP A 325 12.54 13.04 12.39
N GLU A 326 13.57 12.77 11.60
CA GLU A 326 13.41 12.52 10.16
C GLU A 326 12.76 11.17 9.90
N ILE A 327 13.10 10.10 10.65
CA ILE A 327 12.45 8.80 10.55
C ILE A 327 10.95 8.93 10.82
N ALA A 328 10.55 9.61 11.90
CA ALA A 328 9.15 9.84 12.21
C ALA A 328 8.41 10.60 11.07
N ARG A 329 9.09 11.53 10.40
CA ARG A 329 8.57 12.26 9.24
C ARG A 329 8.43 11.34 8.03
N GLN A 330 9.47 10.56 7.70
CA GLN A 330 9.48 9.65 6.56
C GLN A 330 8.44 8.52 6.70
N LEU A 331 8.24 7.98 7.90
CA LEU A 331 7.20 6.99 8.17
C LEU A 331 5.80 7.52 7.81
N ARG A 332 5.53 8.81 8.06
CA ARG A 332 4.25 9.46 7.71
C ARG A 332 4.13 9.74 6.22
N ILE A 333 5.16 10.33 5.61
CA ILE A 333 5.15 10.70 4.18
C ILE A 333 5.02 9.47 3.31
N ARG A 334 5.78 8.41 3.61
CA ARG A 334 5.77 7.13 2.87
C ARG A 334 4.63 6.21 3.27
N ASP A 335 3.90 6.53 4.34
CA ASP A 335 2.89 5.69 5.00
C ASP A 335 3.37 4.26 5.32
N ILE A 336 4.61 4.16 5.79
CA ILE A 336 5.21 2.90 6.18
C ILE A 336 4.50 2.37 7.43
N GLY A 337 3.97 1.15 7.34
CA GLY A 337 3.30 0.47 8.44
C GLY A 337 3.79 -0.96 8.61
N GLY A 338 3.43 -1.57 9.72
CA GLY A 338 3.92 -2.88 10.13
C GLY A 338 5.08 -2.78 11.12
N LEU A 339 6.00 -3.74 11.06
CA LEU A 339 7.17 -3.77 11.92
C LEU A 339 8.30 -2.96 11.28
N VAL A 340 8.92 -2.10 12.06
CA VAL A 340 10.08 -1.28 11.66
C VAL A 340 11.20 -1.50 12.68
N VAL A 341 12.40 -1.73 12.20
CA VAL A 341 13.62 -1.86 13.02
C VAL A 341 14.59 -0.75 12.64
N ILE A 342 15.02 0.02 13.62
CA ILE A 342 15.93 1.14 13.43
C ILE A 342 17.26 0.78 14.07
N ASP A 343 18.35 0.89 13.32
CA ASP A 343 19.71 0.70 13.78
C ASP A 343 20.33 2.07 14.10
N PHE A 344 20.31 2.42 15.40
CA PHE A 344 20.90 3.67 15.87
C PHE A 344 22.41 3.52 16.01
N ILE A 345 23.15 4.58 15.67
CA ILE A 345 24.59 4.63 15.91
C ILE A 345 24.85 4.35 17.39
N ASP A 346 25.81 3.48 17.67
CA ASP A 346 26.16 3.06 19.03
C ASP A 346 26.39 4.24 19.97
N MET A 347 25.76 4.19 21.14
CA MET A 347 25.92 5.15 22.23
C MET A 347 26.29 4.40 23.49
N ILE A 348 27.42 4.76 24.12
CA ILE A 348 27.92 4.14 25.35
C ILE A 348 27.08 4.61 26.53
N ASN A 349 26.69 5.90 26.55
CA ASN A 349 26.01 6.50 27.69
C ASN A 349 24.48 6.22 27.66
N PRO A 350 23.94 5.52 28.70
CA PRO A 350 22.49 5.26 28.78
C PRO A 350 21.62 6.53 28.83
N SER A 351 22.17 7.69 29.21
CA SER A 351 21.41 8.95 29.18
C SER A 351 21.16 9.42 27.77
N ASN A 352 22.12 9.22 26.85
CA ASN A 352 22.01 9.56 25.43
C ASN A 352 21.00 8.65 24.75
N GLN A 353 21.02 7.34 25.04
CA GLN A 353 20.02 6.39 24.55
C GLN A 353 18.61 6.81 24.97
N ARG A 354 18.40 7.19 26.24
CA ARG A 354 17.09 7.67 26.73
C ARG A 354 16.67 8.99 26.07
N ALA A 355 17.60 9.88 25.78
CA ALA A 355 17.32 11.12 25.06
C ALA A 355 16.80 10.85 23.65
N VAL A 356 17.43 9.93 22.91
CA VAL A 356 17.00 9.49 21.58
C VAL A 356 15.63 8.80 21.64
N GLU A 357 15.41 7.87 22.60
CA GLU A 357 14.08 7.25 22.81
C GLU A 357 12.99 8.26 23.08
N SER A 358 13.27 9.27 23.94
CA SER A 358 12.34 10.32 24.26
C SER A 358 12.03 11.21 23.03
N ARG A 359 13.06 11.54 22.24
CA ARG A 359 12.91 12.31 21.00
C ARG A 359 12.07 11.58 19.99
N MET A 360 12.33 10.29 19.79
CA MET A 360 11.55 9.45 18.87
C MET A 360 10.07 9.40 19.28
N ARG A 361 9.78 9.15 20.56
CA ARG A 361 8.40 9.17 21.07
C ARG A 361 7.70 10.50 20.81
N LYS A 362 8.39 11.62 21.11
CA LYS A 362 7.86 12.96 20.87
C LYS A 362 7.59 13.25 19.38
N ALA A 363 8.50 12.81 18.50
CA ALA A 363 8.33 12.98 17.05
C ALA A 363 7.13 12.18 16.50
N LEU A 364 6.84 11.02 17.10
CA LEU A 364 5.73 10.14 16.73
C LEU A 364 4.36 10.57 17.30
N GLU A 365 4.28 11.45 18.30
CA GLU A 365 3.02 11.92 18.89
C GLU A 365 2.09 12.58 17.86
N SER A 366 2.65 13.19 16.82
CA SER A 366 1.87 13.84 15.77
C SER A 366 1.29 12.87 14.73
N ASP A 367 1.66 11.57 14.78
CA ASP A 367 1.16 10.56 13.86
C ASP A 367 -0.26 10.11 14.24
N ARG A 368 -1.13 9.99 13.22
CA ARG A 368 -2.50 9.48 13.41
C ARG A 368 -2.56 7.97 13.63
N ALA A 369 -1.56 7.25 13.13
CA ALA A 369 -1.48 5.82 13.29
C ALA A 369 -1.22 5.43 14.76
N ARG A 370 -1.71 4.27 15.15
CA ARG A 370 -1.32 3.69 16.44
C ARG A 370 0.09 3.15 16.32
N ILE A 371 1.00 3.66 17.16
CA ILE A 371 2.40 3.26 17.18
C ILE A 371 2.74 2.68 18.55
N GLN A 372 3.55 1.62 18.55
CA GLN A 372 4.17 1.05 19.74
C GLN A 372 5.67 1.02 19.51
N THR A 373 6.45 1.56 20.44
CA THR A 373 7.91 1.61 20.37
C THR A 373 8.52 0.82 21.50
N GLY A 374 9.57 0.05 21.20
CA GLY A 374 10.45 -0.56 22.19
C GLY A 374 11.44 0.45 22.78
N ARG A 375 12.37 -0.05 23.60
CA ARG A 375 13.59 0.66 24.01
C ARG A 375 14.73 0.30 23.06
N ILE A 376 15.77 1.12 23.04
CA ILE A 376 17.00 0.77 22.35
C ILE A 376 17.60 -0.47 23.05
N SER A 377 17.82 -1.53 22.30
CA SER A 377 18.39 -2.78 22.79
C SER A 377 19.90 -2.64 23.04
N ARG A 378 20.51 -3.63 23.69
CA ARG A 378 21.97 -3.71 23.84
C ARG A 378 22.76 -3.81 22.53
N PHE A 379 22.06 -3.99 21.41
CA PHE A 379 22.62 -4.06 20.06
C PHE A 379 22.40 -2.76 19.25
N GLY A 380 21.99 -1.65 19.88
CA GLY A 380 21.68 -0.40 19.19
C GLY A 380 20.32 -0.34 18.53
N LEU A 381 19.57 -1.46 18.47
CA LEU A 381 18.33 -1.58 17.70
C LEU A 381 17.11 -1.09 18.48
N MET A 382 16.26 -0.30 17.83
CA MET A 382 14.92 0.02 18.31
C MET A 382 13.87 -0.63 17.43
N GLU A 383 13.01 -1.45 18.03
CA GLU A 383 11.86 -2.05 17.39
C GLU A 383 10.63 -1.18 17.58
N MET A 384 9.84 -1.03 16.51
CA MET A 384 8.57 -0.34 16.58
C MET A 384 7.53 -1.00 15.67
N SER A 385 6.26 -0.83 16.02
CA SER A 385 5.12 -1.27 15.19
C SER A 385 4.20 -0.09 14.92
N ARG A 386 3.90 0.16 13.64
CA ARG A 386 2.99 1.21 13.19
C ARG A 386 1.79 0.60 12.48
N GLN A 387 0.59 0.99 12.88
CA GLN A 387 -0.64 0.57 12.20
C GLN A 387 -0.64 1.07 10.76
N ARG A 388 -0.89 0.18 9.78
CA ARG A 388 -1.13 0.59 8.39
C ARG A 388 -2.48 1.29 8.28
N LEU A 389 -2.49 2.51 7.79
CA LEU A 389 -3.71 3.27 7.52
C LEU A 389 -4.17 3.07 6.06
N ARG A 390 -3.19 3.01 5.14
CA ARG A 390 -3.37 2.86 3.69
C ARG A 390 -2.16 2.11 3.08
N PRO A 391 -2.17 1.75 1.78
CA PRO A 391 -0.98 1.25 1.11
C PRO A 391 0.16 2.26 1.18
N SER A 392 1.41 1.81 1.28
CA SER A 392 2.57 2.71 1.31
C SER A 392 2.75 3.40 -0.04
N LEU A 393 3.45 4.55 -0.04
CA LEU A 393 3.78 5.30 -1.24
C LEU A 393 4.47 4.41 -2.29
N GLU A 394 5.37 3.54 -1.85
CA GLU A 394 6.07 2.58 -2.70
C GLU A 394 5.12 1.53 -3.30
N GLU A 395 4.19 0.97 -2.51
CA GLU A 395 3.20 0.00 -3.00
C GLU A 395 2.25 0.61 -4.07
N ILE A 396 2.01 1.93 -4.02
CA ILE A 396 1.13 2.63 -4.97
C ILE A 396 1.87 2.97 -6.27
N SER A 397 3.12 3.44 -6.17
CA SER A 397 3.82 4.12 -7.27
C SER A 397 4.93 3.30 -7.90
N THR A 398 5.30 2.13 -7.33
CA THR A 398 6.39 1.30 -7.85
C THR A 398 5.96 -0.12 -8.14
N GLY A 399 6.68 -0.78 -9.07
CA GLY A 399 6.57 -2.20 -9.36
C GLY A 399 7.81 -2.96 -8.92
N LEU A 400 7.70 -4.27 -8.76
CA LEU A 400 8.86 -5.11 -8.51
C LEU A 400 9.81 -5.07 -9.71
N CYS A 401 11.10 -4.87 -9.44
CA CYS A 401 12.13 -4.91 -10.48
C CYS A 401 12.17 -6.31 -11.12
N PRO A 402 11.92 -6.46 -12.45
CA PRO A 402 11.88 -7.76 -13.10
C PRO A 402 13.24 -8.49 -13.11
N ARG A 403 14.35 -7.76 -12.96
CA ARG A 403 15.69 -8.38 -12.92
C ARG A 403 16.01 -9.05 -11.60
N CYS A 404 15.71 -8.40 -10.48
CA CYS A 404 16.10 -8.92 -9.16
C CYS A 404 14.91 -9.41 -8.33
N ASN A 405 13.66 -9.25 -8.80
CA ASN A 405 12.44 -9.61 -8.08
C ASN A 405 12.41 -9.09 -6.63
N GLY A 406 12.91 -7.86 -6.43
CA GLY A 406 12.98 -7.23 -5.10
C GLY A 406 14.21 -7.60 -4.27
N GLN A 407 15.14 -8.44 -4.78
CA GLN A 407 16.33 -8.87 -4.00
C GLN A 407 17.45 -7.81 -3.95
N GLY A 408 17.40 -6.76 -4.78
CA GLY A 408 18.43 -5.72 -4.86
C GLY A 408 19.77 -6.17 -5.46
N ARG A 409 19.98 -7.47 -5.68
CA ARG A 409 21.22 -8.08 -6.21
C ARG A 409 20.90 -9.12 -7.25
N ILE A 410 21.78 -9.26 -8.25
CA ILE A 410 21.74 -10.31 -9.27
C ILE A 410 23.09 -11.01 -9.34
N ARG A 411 23.11 -12.22 -9.87
CA ARG A 411 24.37 -12.93 -10.18
C ARG A 411 25.18 -12.17 -11.22
N ASP A 412 26.48 -12.08 -11.03
CA ASP A 412 27.40 -11.54 -12.05
C ASP A 412 27.47 -12.46 -13.27
N THR A 413 27.95 -11.90 -14.39
CA THR A 413 28.04 -12.59 -15.69
C THR A 413 28.80 -13.91 -15.61
N ARG A 414 29.94 -13.94 -14.90
CA ARG A 414 30.78 -15.15 -14.79
C ARG A 414 30.08 -16.23 -13.97
N SER A 415 29.56 -15.87 -12.82
CA SER A 415 28.86 -16.79 -11.92
C SER A 415 27.62 -17.38 -12.59
N LEU A 416 26.87 -16.55 -13.33
CA LEU A 416 25.69 -16.98 -14.05
C LEU A 416 26.06 -17.91 -15.22
N ALA A 417 27.05 -17.56 -16.03
CA ALA A 417 27.52 -18.39 -17.13
C ALA A 417 27.97 -19.79 -16.68
N LEU A 418 28.73 -19.86 -15.58
CA LEU A 418 29.13 -21.13 -14.98
C LEU A 418 27.96 -21.95 -14.41
N ALA A 419 26.92 -21.29 -13.91
CA ALA A 419 25.72 -21.98 -13.48
C ALA A 419 24.95 -22.55 -14.66
N ILE A 420 24.81 -21.79 -15.74
CA ILE A 420 24.17 -22.23 -17.00
C ILE A 420 24.92 -23.42 -17.57
N LEU A 421 26.26 -23.37 -17.64
CA LEU A 421 27.07 -24.47 -18.15
C LEU A 421 26.80 -25.78 -17.37
N ARG A 422 26.71 -25.72 -16.05
CA ARG A 422 26.37 -26.89 -15.20
C ARG A 422 24.95 -27.40 -15.46
N VAL A 423 23.99 -26.53 -15.65
CA VAL A 423 22.62 -26.92 -15.98
C VAL A 423 22.56 -27.59 -17.35
N MET A 424 23.30 -27.05 -18.36
CA MET A 424 23.39 -27.66 -19.67
C MET A 424 24.01 -29.06 -19.59
N GLU A 425 25.07 -29.22 -18.81
CA GLU A 425 25.72 -30.51 -18.57
C GLU A 425 24.76 -31.51 -17.90
N GLU A 426 24.03 -31.08 -16.88
CA GLU A 426 23.04 -31.91 -16.18
C GLU A 426 21.92 -32.37 -17.14
N GLU A 427 21.39 -31.45 -17.95
CA GLU A 427 20.36 -31.78 -18.95
C GLU A 427 20.89 -32.72 -20.05
N ALA A 428 22.16 -32.57 -20.43
CA ALA A 428 22.80 -33.43 -21.43
C ALA A 428 23.00 -34.86 -20.95
N LEU A 429 23.23 -35.06 -19.65
CA LEU A 429 23.40 -36.38 -19.04
C LEU A 429 22.10 -37.19 -18.88
N LYS A 430 20.94 -36.56 -19.08
CA LYS A 430 19.65 -37.26 -19.01
C LYS A 430 19.46 -38.18 -20.23
N GLU A 431 18.91 -39.38 -20.01
CA GLU A 431 18.69 -40.36 -21.07
C GLU A 431 17.84 -39.80 -22.24
N GLY A 432 18.30 -40.03 -23.45
CA GLY A 432 17.62 -39.62 -24.68
C GLY A 432 17.79 -38.13 -25.04
N SER A 433 18.72 -37.40 -24.40
CA SER A 433 19.08 -36.05 -24.79
C SER A 433 19.86 -36.04 -26.12
N SER A 434 19.42 -35.25 -27.09
CA SER A 434 20.09 -35.08 -28.40
C SER A 434 20.61 -33.66 -28.57
N VAL A 435 19.81 -32.65 -28.24
CA VAL A 435 20.18 -31.24 -28.34
C VAL A 435 19.76 -30.50 -27.07
N ILE A 436 20.68 -29.69 -26.52
CA ILE A 436 20.38 -28.74 -25.46
C ILE A 436 20.47 -27.32 -26.05
N ARG A 437 19.34 -26.63 -26.03
CA ARG A 437 19.26 -25.22 -26.43
C ARG A 437 19.20 -24.33 -25.21
N VAL A 438 20.00 -23.27 -25.21
CA VAL A 438 19.97 -22.29 -24.13
C VAL A 438 19.86 -20.89 -24.71
N GLN A 439 18.78 -20.20 -24.35
CA GLN A 439 18.65 -18.78 -24.65
C GLN A 439 19.22 -17.98 -23.48
N VAL A 440 20.11 -17.05 -23.75
CA VAL A 440 20.87 -16.28 -22.77
C VAL A 440 21.00 -14.81 -23.18
N PRO A 441 21.15 -13.87 -22.20
CA PRO A 441 21.53 -12.50 -22.51
C PRO A 441 22.82 -12.41 -23.35
N LEU A 442 22.94 -11.36 -24.17
CA LEU A 442 24.09 -11.19 -25.08
C LEU A 442 25.45 -11.31 -24.39
N SER A 443 25.62 -10.71 -23.20
CA SER A 443 26.88 -10.76 -22.45
C SER A 443 27.24 -12.17 -21.97
N ILE A 444 26.24 -12.96 -21.60
CA ILE A 444 26.41 -14.35 -21.18
C ILE A 444 26.75 -15.23 -22.41
N GLY A 445 26.02 -15.03 -23.51
CA GLY A 445 26.27 -15.74 -24.77
C GLY A 445 27.70 -15.52 -25.28
N ALA A 446 28.14 -14.26 -25.28
CA ALA A 446 29.53 -13.93 -25.67
C ALA A 446 30.56 -14.60 -24.74
N PHE A 447 30.33 -14.63 -23.45
CA PHE A 447 31.23 -15.28 -22.49
C PHE A 447 31.27 -16.80 -22.68
N LEU A 448 30.13 -17.47 -22.85
CA LEU A 448 30.04 -18.91 -23.04
C LEU A 448 30.71 -19.35 -24.36
N LEU A 449 30.41 -18.66 -25.48
CA LEU A 449 30.91 -19.01 -26.81
C LEU A 449 32.40 -18.75 -27.00
N ASN A 450 32.97 -17.75 -26.30
CA ASN A 450 34.36 -17.40 -26.43
C ASN A 450 35.23 -18.01 -25.31
N GLU A 451 34.90 -17.66 -24.04
CA GLU A 451 35.75 -18.03 -22.88
C GLU A 451 35.52 -19.48 -22.43
N LYS A 452 34.34 -20.05 -22.69
CA LYS A 452 33.96 -21.41 -22.28
C LYS A 452 33.75 -22.37 -23.45
N ARG A 453 34.28 -22.03 -24.64
CA ARG A 453 34.17 -22.85 -25.85
C ARG A 453 34.78 -24.24 -25.70
N SER A 454 35.93 -24.34 -25.02
CA SER A 454 36.61 -25.62 -24.77
C SER A 454 35.78 -26.52 -23.84
N ASP A 455 35.21 -25.92 -22.77
CA ASP A 455 34.42 -26.64 -21.80
C ASP A 455 33.12 -27.17 -22.43
N LEU A 456 32.49 -26.38 -23.32
CA LEU A 456 31.30 -26.79 -24.10
C LEU A 456 31.63 -27.97 -25.01
N ALA A 457 32.74 -27.91 -25.78
CA ALA A 457 33.15 -28.98 -26.66
C ALA A 457 33.50 -30.28 -25.90
N GLU A 458 34.07 -30.17 -24.71
CA GLU A 458 34.34 -31.30 -23.82
C GLU A 458 33.04 -31.97 -23.35
N ILE A 459 32.02 -31.20 -22.97
CA ILE A 459 30.71 -31.73 -22.56
C ILE A 459 30.04 -32.41 -23.76
N GLU A 460 30.02 -31.80 -24.97
CA GLU A 460 29.47 -32.39 -26.18
C GLU A 460 30.12 -33.74 -26.50
N ASN A 461 31.45 -33.79 -26.46
CA ASN A 461 32.20 -35.02 -26.76
C ASN A 461 31.94 -36.14 -25.74
N ARG A 462 31.74 -35.77 -24.47
CA ARG A 462 31.51 -36.75 -23.38
C ARG A 462 30.08 -37.27 -23.37
N THR A 463 29.08 -36.42 -23.65
CA THR A 463 27.66 -36.76 -23.58
C THR A 463 27.05 -37.20 -24.92
N GLY A 464 27.69 -36.88 -26.04
CA GLY A 464 27.16 -37.08 -27.39
C GLY A 464 25.97 -36.17 -27.72
N THR A 465 25.72 -35.12 -26.89
CA THR A 465 24.60 -34.19 -27.02
C THR A 465 25.09 -32.88 -27.61
N HIS A 466 24.38 -32.33 -28.59
CA HIS A 466 24.75 -31.06 -29.20
C HIS A 466 24.29 -29.87 -28.36
N MET A 467 25.18 -28.87 -28.13
CA MET A 467 24.95 -27.70 -27.31
C MET A 467 24.74 -26.45 -28.17
N VAL A 468 23.54 -25.85 -28.11
CA VAL A 468 23.21 -24.66 -28.89
C VAL A 468 22.98 -23.47 -27.94
N ILE A 469 23.85 -22.46 -28.02
CA ILE A 469 23.73 -21.22 -27.29
C ILE A 469 23.11 -20.17 -28.20
N ILE A 470 21.98 -19.61 -27.75
CA ILE A 470 21.20 -18.62 -28.50
C ILE A 470 21.25 -17.31 -27.75
N PRO A 471 22.05 -16.31 -28.16
CA PRO A 471 22.03 -14.98 -27.60
C PRO A 471 20.69 -14.31 -27.91
N ASN A 472 19.98 -13.87 -26.89
CA ASN A 472 18.68 -13.19 -26.99
C ASN A 472 18.78 -11.78 -26.44
N ILE A 473 18.44 -10.78 -27.27
CA ILE A 473 18.52 -9.36 -26.92
C ILE A 473 17.44 -8.94 -25.89
N ASN A 474 16.31 -9.66 -25.86
CA ASN A 474 15.19 -9.37 -24.97
C ASN A 474 15.36 -10.00 -23.58
N LEU A 475 16.35 -10.87 -23.39
CA LEU A 475 16.67 -11.42 -22.09
C LEU A 475 17.68 -10.56 -21.36
N GLU A 476 17.34 -10.19 -20.13
CA GLU A 476 18.24 -9.52 -19.20
C GLU A 476 18.74 -10.49 -18.12
N THR A 477 19.98 -10.30 -17.69
CA THR A 477 20.52 -11.03 -16.53
C THR A 477 19.64 -10.80 -15.30
N PRO A 478 19.32 -11.82 -14.48
CA PRO A 478 19.87 -13.18 -14.46
C PRO A 478 19.04 -14.23 -15.22
N HIS A 479 18.09 -13.83 -16.05
CA HIS A 479 17.17 -14.75 -16.71
C HIS A 479 17.82 -15.49 -17.87
N TYR A 480 17.47 -16.75 -18.03
CA TYR A 480 17.85 -17.63 -19.14
C TYR A 480 16.80 -18.74 -19.29
N LEU A 481 16.74 -19.34 -20.46
CA LEU A 481 15.83 -20.44 -20.77
C LEU A 481 16.65 -21.64 -21.25
N VAL A 482 16.38 -22.82 -20.70
CA VAL A 482 17.02 -24.07 -21.13
C VAL A 482 15.95 -24.99 -21.67
N GLU A 483 16.18 -25.50 -22.88
CA GLU A 483 15.32 -26.42 -23.58
C GLU A 483 16.10 -27.68 -23.93
N ARG A 484 15.55 -28.84 -23.57
CA ARG A 484 16.11 -30.14 -23.90
C ARG A 484 15.27 -30.80 -24.97
N LEU A 485 15.88 -31.14 -26.12
CA LEU A 485 15.26 -31.89 -27.18
C LEU A 485 15.72 -33.35 -27.16
N ARG A 486 14.77 -34.27 -27.27
CA ARG A 486 15.03 -35.67 -27.43
C ARG A 486 15.28 -35.97 -28.91
N SER A 487 15.87 -37.15 -29.23
CA SER A 487 16.22 -37.53 -30.59
C SER A 487 15.03 -37.50 -31.56
N ASP A 488 13.86 -37.94 -31.12
CA ASP A 488 12.59 -37.91 -31.87
C ASP A 488 12.11 -36.49 -32.19
N GLN A 489 12.29 -35.57 -31.24
CA GLN A 489 11.93 -34.17 -31.38
C GLN A 489 12.93 -33.43 -32.27
N ALA A 490 14.23 -33.68 -32.09
CA ALA A 490 15.28 -33.07 -32.88
C ALA A 490 15.18 -33.43 -34.37
N GLU A 491 14.82 -34.69 -34.70
CA GLU A 491 14.57 -35.14 -36.08
C GLU A 491 13.33 -34.48 -36.70
N SER A 492 12.29 -34.23 -35.92
CA SER A 492 11.04 -33.63 -36.40
C SER A 492 11.14 -32.12 -36.64
N GLU A 493 11.97 -31.41 -35.87
CA GLU A 493 12.15 -29.96 -36.02
C GLU A 493 13.21 -29.58 -37.05
N GLY A 494 14.11 -30.51 -37.44
CA GLY A 494 15.23 -30.26 -38.35
C GLY A 494 16.30 -29.32 -37.73
N GLU A 495 17.38 -29.10 -38.46
CA GLU A 495 18.44 -28.15 -38.08
C GLU A 495 18.00 -26.71 -38.35
N ILE A 496 17.40 -26.05 -37.37
CA ILE A 496 17.07 -24.62 -37.47
C ILE A 496 18.31 -23.80 -37.05
N PRO A 497 18.82 -22.90 -37.91
CA PRO A 497 19.96 -22.05 -37.57
C PRO A 497 19.68 -21.18 -36.35
N SER A 498 20.69 -20.97 -35.49
CA SER A 498 20.55 -20.26 -34.21
C SER A 498 20.03 -18.82 -34.33
N HIS A 499 20.32 -18.13 -35.46
CA HIS A 499 19.79 -16.78 -35.70
C HIS A 499 18.28 -16.78 -35.96
N ILE A 500 17.74 -17.80 -36.64
CA ILE A 500 16.29 -17.94 -36.84
C ILE A 500 15.59 -18.29 -35.52
N LEU A 501 16.19 -19.15 -34.70
CA LEU A 501 15.68 -19.45 -33.37
C LEU A 501 15.62 -18.20 -32.46
N SER A 502 16.62 -17.32 -32.58
CA SER A 502 16.61 -16.03 -31.87
C SER A 502 15.46 -15.12 -32.33
N GLU A 503 15.18 -15.06 -33.63
CA GLU A 503 14.06 -14.28 -34.17
C GLU A 503 12.71 -14.85 -33.77
N LEU A 504 12.53 -16.16 -33.80
CA LEU A 504 11.29 -16.84 -33.37
C LEU A 504 11.02 -16.65 -31.87
N ALA A 505 12.07 -16.75 -31.05
CA ALA A 505 11.96 -16.49 -29.60
C ALA A 505 11.56 -15.04 -29.29
N ASN A 506 12.10 -14.08 -30.05
CA ASN A 506 11.74 -12.67 -29.93
C ASN A 506 10.30 -12.40 -30.34
N GLN A 507 9.79 -13.07 -31.38
CA GLN A 507 8.40 -12.94 -31.83
C GLN A 507 7.41 -13.56 -30.84
N ALA A 508 7.73 -14.71 -30.23
CA ALA A 508 6.88 -15.36 -29.23
C ALA A 508 6.73 -14.51 -27.96
N GLN A 509 7.82 -13.90 -27.47
CA GLN A 509 7.77 -13.02 -26.31
C GLN A 509 7.01 -11.71 -26.56
N GLN A 510 7.03 -11.19 -27.79
CA GLN A 510 6.22 -10.00 -28.14
C GLN A 510 4.71 -10.30 -28.18
N GLN A 511 4.32 -11.54 -28.39
CA GLN A 511 2.90 -11.96 -28.37
C GLN A 511 2.38 -12.27 -26.96
N GLU A 512 3.26 -12.56 -25.99
CA GLU A 512 2.91 -12.80 -24.59
C GLU A 512 2.86 -11.54 -23.71
N LEU A 513 3.24 -10.37 -24.21
CA LEU A 513 3.00 -9.12 -23.49
C LEU A 513 1.50 -8.90 -23.38
N PRO A 514 0.94 -8.76 -22.16
CA PRO A 514 -0.48 -8.47 -21.99
C PRO A 514 -0.77 -7.18 -22.75
N VAL A 515 -1.70 -7.23 -23.68
CA VAL A 515 -2.29 -6.03 -24.27
C VAL A 515 -2.88 -5.25 -23.10
N GLU A 516 -2.30 -4.10 -22.75
CA GLU A 516 -2.90 -3.17 -21.80
C GLU A 516 -4.36 -2.99 -22.21
N SER A 517 -5.25 -3.47 -21.36
CA SER A 517 -6.68 -3.29 -21.54
C SER A 517 -6.96 -1.79 -21.49
N GLN A 518 -7.33 -1.23 -22.66
CA GLN A 518 -7.81 0.15 -22.72
C GLN A 518 -8.96 0.30 -21.72
N PRO A 519 -8.97 1.36 -20.91
CA PRO A 519 -10.07 1.60 -20.00
C PRO A 519 -11.39 1.70 -20.79
N PRO A 520 -12.50 1.14 -20.28
CA PRO A 520 -13.77 1.20 -20.94
C PRO A 520 -14.18 2.67 -21.13
N ALA A 521 -14.52 3.03 -22.37
CA ALA A 521 -15.00 4.36 -22.72
C ALA A 521 -16.19 4.73 -21.83
N LYS A 522 -16.08 5.85 -21.12
CA LYS A 522 -17.17 6.42 -20.33
C LYS A 522 -18.40 6.63 -21.24
N ARG A 523 -19.51 5.97 -20.93
CA ARG A 523 -20.85 6.31 -21.39
C ARG A 523 -21.59 7.05 -20.29
#